data_b80283289bcf49ff0dfee956cfd358d7
#
_entry.id   b80283289bcf49ff0dfee956cfd358d7
#
_cell.length_a   1.000
_cell.length_b   1.000
_cell.length_c   1.000
_cell.angle_alpha   90.00
_cell.angle_beta   90.00
_cell.angle_gamma   90.00
#
_symmetry.space_group_name_H-M   'P 1'
#
loop_
_entity.id
_entity.type
_entity.pdbx_description
1 polymer ?
#
loop_
_entity_poly.entity_id
_entity_poly.type
_entity_poly.pdbx_seq_one_letter_code
_entity_poly.pdbx_strand_id
1 'polypeptide(L)'
;MRVLTLIAFCVFALGQEPPKAHFHHIHLNSTDPAAAIRFYTGKFDCEKGKFAGQIDAVRTQQSWILFTKVKDAPPSDIVSAIWHFGWGAEDMRVAYRKQLDSGTPFQTPITDISGLAGKPPGSFFFAYVDGPDHALIELNTASHDRFGHVHLLSEDPVAAGEWYKKHFGFTGYIGRQPRVYHGVQVEPFASLMMDNVNIIIFPVGYARDALPDLWKDRKTFESTKGRVVDHLAFGVDDLRGTLARLQSGGVKVTEPSANIRGSRIRSAFIQGPDRIRIELVEGQAYKQ
;
A
#
# COMPACT_ATOMS: atom_id res chain seq x y z
N MET A 1 -20.88 -65.42 3.05
CA MET A 1 -19.87 -64.34 3.04
C MET A 1 -20.42 -63.17 2.22
N ARG A 2 -20.82 -62.09 2.85
CA ARG A 2 -21.25 -60.85 2.16
C ARG A 2 -20.06 -59.87 2.17
N VAL A 3 -19.57 -59.54 0.99
CA VAL A 3 -18.50 -58.53 0.79
C VAL A 3 -19.15 -57.15 0.84
N LEU A 4 -18.83 -56.34 1.83
CA LEU A 4 -19.20 -54.92 1.89
C LEU A 4 -18.18 -54.15 1.11
N THR A 5 -18.58 -53.58 -0.02
CA THR A 5 -17.74 -52.65 -0.80
C THR A 5 -17.89 -51.26 -0.19
N LEU A 6 -16.83 -50.74 0.45
CA LEU A 6 -16.76 -49.34 0.91
C LEU A 6 -16.46 -48.44 -0.28
N ILE A 7 -17.41 -47.62 -0.69
CA ILE A 7 -17.21 -46.56 -1.68
C ILE A 7 -16.70 -45.32 -0.94
N ALA A 8 -15.41 -45.03 -1.09
CA ALA A 8 -14.83 -43.82 -0.58
C ALA A 8 -15.22 -42.64 -1.53
N PHE A 9 -16.07 -41.75 -1.04
CA PHE A 9 -16.33 -40.47 -1.72
C PHE A 9 -15.13 -39.53 -1.51
N CYS A 10 -14.27 -39.41 -2.52
CA CYS A 10 -13.33 -38.30 -2.59
C CYS A 10 -14.11 -36.99 -2.89
N VAL A 11 -14.37 -36.20 -1.86
CA VAL A 11 -14.85 -34.83 -2.04
C VAL A 11 -13.66 -34.00 -2.61
N PHE A 12 -13.62 -33.80 -3.90
CA PHE A 12 -12.77 -32.79 -4.48
C PHE A 12 -13.26 -31.44 -3.94
N ALA A 13 -12.50 -30.84 -3.03
CA ALA A 13 -12.64 -29.44 -2.71
C ALA A 13 -12.32 -28.66 -3.97
N LEU A 14 -13.34 -28.24 -4.71
CA LEU A 14 -13.21 -27.24 -5.77
C LEU A 14 -12.59 -26.02 -5.08
N GLY A 15 -11.32 -25.74 -5.41
CA GLY A 15 -10.63 -24.55 -4.93
C GLY A 15 -11.46 -23.32 -5.34
N GLN A 16 -12.12 -22.69 -4.38
CA GLN A 16 -12.76 -21.40 -4.64
C GLN A 16 -11.67 -20.44 -5.09
N GLU A 17 -11.89 -19.82 -6.24
CA GLU A 17 -11.04 -18.71 -6.65
C GLU A 17 -10.95 -17.70 -5.49
N PRO A 18 -9.74 -17.14 -5.23
CA PRO A 18 -9.61 -16.16 -4.16
C PRO A 18 -10.58 -15.01 -4.43
N PRO A 19 -11.34 -14.55 -3.44
CA PRO A 19 -12.30 -13.47 -3.63
C PRO A 19 -11.55 -12.24 -4.13
N LYS A 20 -12.03 -11.68 -5.21
CA LYS A 20 -11.45 -10.52 -5.85
C LYS A 20 -11.67 -9.30 -4.97
N ALA A 21 -10.61 -8.82 -4.34
CA ALA A 21 -10.60 -7.54 -3.67
C ALA A 21 -10.17 -6.43 -4.65
N HIS A 22 -10.41 -5.17 -4.27
CA HIS A 22 -10.06 -3.98 -5.04
C HIS A 22 -9.26 -3.03 -4.15
N PHE A 23 -8.30 -2.28 -4.72
CA PHE A 23 -7.63 -1.23 -3.97
C PHE A 23 -8.63 -0.09 -3.69
N HIS A 24 -8.88 0.18 -2.42
CA HIS A 24 -9.92 1.13 -2.04
C HIS A 24 -9.34 2.51 -1.70
N HIS A 25 -8.43 2.59 -0.75
CA HIS A 25 -7.79 3.85 -0.37
C HIS A 25 -6.48 3.64 0.41
N ILE A 26 -5.72 4.72 0.47
CA ILE A 26 -4.69 4.93 1.48
C ILE A 26 -5.23 5.93 2.52
N HIS A 27 -5.00 5.68 3.80
CA HIS A 27 -5.48 6.54 4.87
C HIS A 27 -4.33 7.25 5.57
N LEU A 28 -4.44 8.58 5.65
CA LEU A 28 -3.43 9.44 6.25
C LEU A 28 -3.96 10.09 7.54
N ASN A 29 -3.11 10.15 8.56
CA ASN A 29 -3.32 11.07 9.68
C ASN A 29 -2.72 12.43 9.32
N SER A 30 -3.46 13.51 9.56
CA SER A 30 -3.00 14.86 9.23
C SER A 30 -3.44 15.87 10.28
N THR A 31 -2.55 16.80 10.60
CA THR A 31 -2.85 17.93 11.49
C THR A 31 -3.77 18.95 10.81
N ASP A 32 -3.70 19.07 9.47
CA ASP A 32 -4.60 19.89 8.65
C ASP A 32 -5.02 19.15 7.35
N PRO A 33 -6.05 18.30 7.41
CA PRO A 33 -6.57 17.61 6.23
C PRO A 33 -6.95 18.53 5.07
N ALA A 34 -7.44 19.74 5.35
CA ALA A 34 -7.82 20.67 4.29
C ALA A 34 -6.59 21.20 3.53
N ALA A 35 -5.50 21.50 4.25
CA ALA A 35 -4.23 21.88 3.63
C ALA A 35 -3.61 20.69 2.88
N ALA A 36 -3.67 19.48 3.45
CA ALA A 36 -3.21 18.27 2.77
C ALA A 36 -3.96 18.03 1.45
N ILE A 37 -5.28 18.12 1.43
CA ILE A 37 -6.08 17.99 0.20
C ILE A 37 -5.65 19.04 -0.84
N ARG A 38 -5.48 20.30 -0.46
CA ARG A 38 -4.98 21.34 -1.38
C ARG A 38 -3.60 21.03 -1.94
N PHE A 39 -2.70 20.50 -1.10
CA PHE A 39 -1.36 20.09 -1.54
C PHE A 39 -1.45 19.00 -2.60
N TYR A 40 -2.13 17.89 -2.31
CA TYR A 40 -2.24 16.77 -3.25
C TYR A 40 -2.88 17.18 -4.56
N THR A 41 -4.02 17.89 -4.53
CA THR A 41 -4.74 18.29 -5.74
C THR A 41 -4.05 19.42 -6.53
N GLY A 42 -3.16 20.18 -5.92
CA GLY A 42 -2.37 21.21 -6.58
C GLY A 42 -1.06 20.69 -7.18
N LYS A 43 -0.59 19.50 -6.75
CA LYS A 43 0.72 18.98 -7.11
C LYS A 43 0.69 17.70 -7.96
N PHE A 44 -0.37 16.88 -7.84
CA PHE A 44 -0.44 15.57 -8.46
C PHE A 44 -1.72 15.40 -9.28
N ASP A 45 -1.73 14.40 -10.16
CA ASP A 45 -2.90 14.02 -10.95
C ASP A 45 -3.94 13.34 -10.04
N CYS A 46 -4.76 14.17 -9.42
CA CYS A 46 -5.88 13.79 -8.55
C CYS A 46 -6.80 15.00 -8.33
N GLU A 47 -7.98 14.76 -7.80
CA GLU A 47 -8.99 15.81 -7.59
C GLU A 47 -9.55 15.78 -6.17
N LYS A 48 -10.06 16.93 -5.70
CA LYS A 48 -10.86 16.98 -4.49
C LYS A 48 -12.20 16.29 -4.73
N GLY A 49 -12.56 15.38 -3.81
CA GLY A 49 -13.83 14.66 -3.85
C GLY A 49 -14.54 14.60 -2.50
N LYS A 50 -15.71 14.01 -2.51
CA LYS A 50 -16.53 13.72 -1.32
C LYS A 50 -16.69 12.21 -1.21
N PHE A 51 -15.87 11.55 -0.40
CA PHE A 51 -16.05 10.14 -0.12
C PHE A 51 -17.39 9.92 0.61
N ALA A 52 -18.14 8.91 0.19
CA ALA A 52 -19.49 8.64 0.68
C ALA A 52 -20.43 9.86 0.61
N GLY A 53 -20.21 10.78 -0.35
CA GLY A 53 -20.99 11.97 -0.57
C GLY A 53 -20.77 13.12 0.43
N GLN A 54 -19.96 12.94 1.48
CA GLN A 54 -19.86 13.95 2.55
C GLN A 54 -18.46 14.15 3.12
N ILE A 55 -17.58 13.16 3.08
CA ILE A 55 -16.24 13.26 3.68
C ILE A 55 -15.26 13.86 2.68
N ASP A 56 -14.68 15.03 2.99
CA ASP A 56 -13.65 15.64 2.14
C ASP A 56 -12.45 14.71 2.01
N ALA A 57 -12.06 14.43 0.77
CA ALA A 57 -11.01 13.48 0.43
C ALA A 57 -10.32 13.87 -0.89
N VAL A 58 -9.25 13.18 -1.21
CA VAL A 58 -8.64 13.23 -2.54
C VAL A 58 -9.10 11.99 -3.30
N ARG A 59 -9.63 12.19 -4.50
CA ARG A 59 -9.96 11.14 -5.45
C ARG A 59 -8.80 10.98 -6.43
N THR A 60 -8.25 9.81 -6.51
CA THR A 60 -7.42 9.34 -7.60
C THR A 60 -8.32 8.65 -8.63
N GLN A 61 -7.80 8.14 -9.73
CA GLN A 61 -8.70 7.60 -10.78
C GLN A 61 -9.63 6.48 -10.30
N GLN A 62 -9.11 5.52 -9.50
CA GLN A 62 -9.87 4.35 -9.06
C GLN A 62 -9.86 4.16 -7.54
N SER A 63 -9.26 5.08 -6.80
CA SER A 63 -9.12 4.96 -5.35
C SER A 63 -9.21 6.33 -4.68
N TRP A 64 -9.09 6.34 -3.36
CA TRP A 64 -9.14 7.53 -2.53
C TRP A 64 -7.86 7.70 -1.71
N ILE A 65 -7.59 8.93 -1.30
CA ILE A 65 -6.75 9.24 -0.14
C ILE A 65 -7.68 9.86 0.90
N LEU A 66 -7.86 9.16 2.01
CA LEU A 66 -8.71 9.61 3.12
C LEU A 66 -7.82 10.18 4.25
N PHE A 67 -8.43 11.05 5.06
CA PHE A 67 -7.71 11.74 6.12
C PHE A 67 -8.43 11.66 7.46
N THR A 68 -7.69 11.40 8.52
CA THR A 68 -8.11 11.64 9.90
C THR A 68 -7.39 12.87 10.43
N LYS A 69 -8.16 13.85 10.93
CA LYS A 69 -7.57 14.99 11.63
C LYS A 69 -7.03 14.54 12.99
N VAL A 70 -5.76 14.79 13.22
CA VAL A 70 -5.07 14.57 14.50
C VAL A 70 -4.61 15.88 15.09
N LYS A 71 -4.36 15.90 16.41
CA LYS A 71 -3.93 17.11 17.13
C LYS A 71 -2.44 17.37 16.92
N ASP A 72 -1.64 16.33 17.10
CA ASP A 72 -0.19 16.38 17.07
C ASP A 72 0.33 15.70 15.79
N ALA A 73 1.49 16.14 15.29
CA ALA A 73 2.10 15.58 14.10
C ALA A 73 2.29 14.05 14.26
N PRO A 74 1.76 13.25 13.31
CA PRO A 74 1.88 11.80 13.38
C PRO A 74 3.33 11.37 13.10
N PRO A 75 3.82 10.27 13.71
CA PRO A 75 5.14 9.74 13.39
C PRO A 75 5.29 9.41 11.90
N SER A 76 6.39 9.83 11.28
CA SER A 76 6.68 9.65 9.84
C SER A 76 7.99 8.88 9.57
N ASP A 77 8.75 8.54 10.60
CA ASP A 77 9.97 7.76 10.48
C ASP A 77 9.71 6.35 9.92
N ILE A 78 10.68 5.79 9.17
CA ILE A 78 10.52 4.53 8.42
C ILE A 78 10.84 3.34 9.35
N VAL A 79 9.92 3.07 10.28
CA VAL A 79 10.02 1.95 11.25
C VAL A 79 8.80 1.03 11.23
N SER A 80 7.88 1.25 10.29
CA SER A 80 6.68 0.43 10.06
C SER A 80 6.69 -0.15 8.65
N ALA A 81 5.76 -1.07 8.39
CA ALA A 81 5.73 -1.78 7.11
C ALA A 81 5.34 -0.90 5.91
N ILE A 82 4.65 0.23 6.09
CA ILE A 82 4.39 1.16 4.98
C ILE A 82 5.55 2.15 4.90
N TRP A 83 6.28 2.09 3.78
CA TRP A 83 7.41 2.97 3.55
C TRP A 83 7.00 4.29 2.90
N HIS A 84 6.38 4.22 1.72
CA HIS A 84 5.88 5.38 0.99
C HIS A 84 4.81 4.97 -0.03
N PHE A 85 4.22 5.99 -0.65
CA PHE A 85 3.31 5.82 -1.78
C PHE A 85 3.64 6.85 -2.85
N GLY A 86 3.09 6.69 -4.09
CA GLY A 86 3.54 7.60 -5.12
C GLY A 86 2.75 7.62 -6.40
N TRP A 87 3.17 8.58 -7.22
CA TRP A 87 2.67 8.83 -8.56
C TRP A 87 3.70 8.46 -9.60
N GLY A 88 3.21 8.00 -10.74
CA GLY A 88 4.03 7.87 -11.93
C GLY A 88 4.33 9.23 -12.57
N ALA A 89 5.25 9.24 -13.52
CA ALA A 89 5.52 10.34 -14.44
C ALA A 89 5.97 9.77 -15.79
N GLU A 90 5.23 10.08 -16.86
CA GLU A 90 5.59 9.66 -18.22
C GLU A 90 6.93 10.28 -18.65
N ASP A 91 7.14 11.55 -18.31
CA ASP A 91 8.45 12.20 -18.38
C ASP A 91 8.86 12.71 -16.99
N MET A 92 9.68 11.91 -16.32
CA MET A 92 10.11 12.22 -14.96
C MET A 92 10.91 13.51 -14.84
N ARG A 93 11.68 13.90 -15.86
CA ARG A 93 12.46 15.15 -15.83
C ARG A 93 11.56 16.36 -15.95
N VAL A 94 10.57 16.30 -16.82
CA VAL A 94 9.55 17.36 -16.97
C VAL A 94 8.70 17.46 -15.70
N ALA A 95 8.21 16.34 -15.17
CA ALA A 95 7.42 16.31 -13.95
C ALA A 95 8.19 16.87 -12.75
N TYR A 96 9.44 16.46 -12.58
CA TYR A 96 10.31 16.94 -11.50
C TYR A 96 10.53 18.45 -11.59
N ARG A 97 10.86 18.99 -12.81
CA ARG A 97 11.04 20.43 -13.02
C ARG A 97 9.77 21.21 -12.68
N LYS A 98 8.61 20.77 -13.17
CA LYS A 98 7.30 21.37 -12.88
C LYS A 98 7.03 21.44 -11.37
N GLN A 99 7.36 20.38 -10.65
CA GLN A 99 7.21 20.31 -9.20
C GLN A 99 8.14 21.31 -8.49
N LEU A 100 9.42 21.36 -8.89
CA LEU A 100 10.39 22.36 -8.36
C LEU A 100 9.90 23.78 -8.57
N ASP A 101 9.51 24.12 -9.80
CA ASP A 101 9.08 25.47 -10.18
C ASP A 101 7.80 25.89 -9.40
N SER A 102 7.01 24.92 -8.98
CA SER A 102 5.84 25.15 -8.14
C SER A 102 6.14 25.14 -6.62
N GLY A 103 7.42 25.08 -6.22
CA GLY A 103 7.84 25.12 -4.82
C GLY A 103 7.56 23.85 -4.03
N THR A 104 7.49 22.69 -4.70
CA THR A 104 7.34 21.40 -4.01
C THR A 104 8.63 21.06 -3.24
N PRO A 105 8.57 20.75 -1.93
CA PRO A 105 9.73 20.35 -1.16
C PRO A 105 10.13 18.92 -1.51
N PHE A 106 11.39 18.72 -1.89
CA PHE A 106 11.95 17.39 -2.15
C PHE A 106 12.89 16.97 -1.03
N GLN A 107 12.66 15.79 -0.47
CA GLN A 107 13.59 15.12 0.44
C GLN A 107 14.76 14.51 -0.34
N THR A 108 14.46 13.91 -1.51
CA THR A 108 15.46 13.33 -2.41
C THR A 108 15.24 13.90 -3.81
N PRO A 109 16.28 14.51 -4.42
CA PRO A 109 16.18 15.03 -5.78
C PRO A 109 16.02 13.90 -6.81
N ILE A 110 15.73 14.27 -8.06
CA ILE A 110 15.65 13.30 -9.15
C ILE A 110 16.93 12.47 -9.23
N THR A 111 16.79 11.17 -9.14
CA THR A 111 17.90 10.21 -9.06
C THR A 111 17.68 9.10 -10.09
N ASP A 112 18.73 8.76 -10.85
CA ASP A 112 18.71 7.64 -11.80
C ASP A 112 18.89 6.32 -11.06
N ILE A 113 17.88 5.46 -11.14
CA ILE A 113 17.89 4.08 -10.60
C ILE A 113 17.65 3.04 -11.68
N SER A 114 17.99 3.36 -12.94
CA SER A 114 17.83 2.45 -14.07
C SER A 114 18.50 1.11 -13.84
N GLY A 115 19.68 1.09 -13.22
CA GLY A 115 20.38 -0.14 -12.87
C GLY A 115 19.66 -1.01 -11.85
N LEU A 116 18.95 -0.40 -10.88
CA LEU A 116 18.09 -1.14 -9.95
C LEU A 116 16.94 -1.83 -10.70
N ALA A 117 16.33 -1.13 -11.66
CA ALA A 117 15.23 -1.63 -12.47
C ALA A 117 15.69 -2.56 -13.63
N GLY A 118 16.99 -2.83 -13.77
CA GLY A 118 17.53 -3.62 -14.89
C GLY A 118 17.35 -2.96 -16.27
N LYS A 119 17.30 -1.63 -16.30
CA LYS A 119 17.07 -0.82 -17.50
C LYS A 119 18.34 -0.09 -17.95
N PRO A 120 18.41 0.39 -19.20
CA PRO A 120 19.51 1.22 -19.67
C PRO A 120 19.65 2.50 -18.82
N PRO A 121 20.90 2.98 -18.55
CA PRO A 121 21.12 4.22 -17.81
C PRO A 121 20.31 5.40 -18.36
N GLY A 122 19.76 6.23 -17.49
CA GLY A 122 18.98 7.42 -17.86
C GLY A 122 17.52 7.12 -18.30
N SER A 123 17.00 5.93 -18.02
CA SER A 123 15.65 5.53 -18.44
C SER A 123 14.68 5.29 -17.28
N PHE A 124 15.15 5.26 -16.03
CA PHE A 124 14.28 5.11 -14.87
C PHE A 124 14.76 5.96 -13.69
N PHE A 125 13.93 6.90 -13.29
CA PHE A 125 14.23 7.87 -12.24
C PHE A 125 13.19 7.80 -11.14
N PHE A 126 13.58 8.25 -9.95
CA PHE A 126 12.67 8.57 -8.85
C PHE A 126 13.05 9.89 -8.19
N ALA A 127 12.15 10.43 -7.40
CA ALA A 127 12.39 11.53 -6.46
C ALA A 127 11.42 11.41 -5.28
N TYR A 128 11.86 11.79 -4.08
CA TYR A 128 10.97 11.84 -2.92
C TYR A 128 10.55 13.27 -2.60
N VAL A 129 9.24 13.47 -2.54
CA VAL A 129 8.59 14.70 -2.06
C VAL A 129 8.33 14.57 -0.57
N ASP A 130 8.65 15.62 0.18
CA ASP A 130 8.22 15.79 1.58
C ASP A 130 6.79 16.34 1.58
N GLY A 131 5.83 15.45 1.75
CA GLY A 131 4.41 15.77 1.73
C GLY A 131 3.89 16.32 3.05
N PRO A 132 2.58 16.63 3.14
CA PRO A 132 1.94 17.07 4.37
C PRO A 132 2.19 16.09 5.52
N ASP A 133 2.45 16.64 6.71
CA ASP A 133 2.79 15.88 7.92
C ASP A 133 3.99 14.90 7.72
N HIS A 134 4.90 15.26 6.81
CA HIS A 134 6.06 14.45 6.42
C HIS A 134 5.72 13.08 5.82
N ALA A 135 4.57 12.97 5.14
CA ALA A 135 4.27 11.80 4.33
C ALA A 135 5.28 11.70 3.18
N LEU A 136 5.99 10.59 3.08
CA LEU A 136 6.94 10.36 2.00
C LEU A 136 6.19 9.99 0.72
N ILE A 137 6.38 10.78 -0.35
CA ILE A 137 5.70 10.59 -1.62
C ILE A 137 6.75 10.39 -2.71
N GLU A 138 6.66 9.30 -3.45
CA GLU A 138 7.53 9.06 -4.59
C GLU A 138 6.92 9.56 -5.89
N LEU A 139 7.74 10.25 -6.69
CA LEU A 139 7.55 10.36 -8.13
C LEU A 139 8.51 9.40 -8.80
N ASN A 140 8.05 8.59 -9.75
CA ASN A 140 8.92 7.72 -10.52
C ASN A 140 8.53 7.64 -12.00
N THR A 141 9.48 7.22 -12.82
CA THR A 141 9.23 6.98 -14.24
C THR A 141 8.19 5.86 -14.41
N ALA A 142 7.08 6.18 -15.07
CA ALA A 142 6.00 5.27 -15.38
C ALA A 142 5.39 5.59 -16.75
N SER A 143 4.50 4.73 -17.26
CA SER A 143 3.72 4.98 -18.47
C SER A 143 2.44 5.78 -18.20
N HIS A 144 2.41 6.55 -17.11
CA HIS A 144 1.24 7.30 -16.66
C HIS A 144 1.64 8.32 -15.59
N ASP A 145 0.85 9.38 -15.43
CA ASP A 145 1.05 10.44 -14.43
C ASP A 145 0.16 10.28 -13.18
N ARG A 146 -0.53 9.13 -13.00
CA ARG A 146 -1.49 8.89 -11.93
C ARG A 146 -0.86 8.32 -10.66
N PHE A 147 -1.63 8.32 -9.56
CA PHE A 147 -1.36 7.48 -8.39
C PHE A 147 -1.23 6.02 -8.83
N GLY A 148 -0.14 5.38 -8.52
CA GLY A 148 0.18 4.11 -9.14
C GLY A 148 0.83 3.07 -8.24
N HIS A 149 1.36 3.45 -7.06
CA HIS A 149 2.07 2.47 -6.23
C HIS A 149 2.07 2.80 -4.74
N VAL A 150 2.30 1.75 -3.96
CA VAL A 150 2.65 1.81 -2.54
C VAL A 150 3.83 0.88 -2.30
N HIS A 151 4.88 1.36 -1.65
CA HIS A 151 6.01 0.54 -1.22
C HIS A 151 5.85 0.11 0.23
N LEU A 152 6.05 -1.18 0.44
CA LEU A 152 6.07 -1.81 1.76
C LEU A 152 7.48 -2.35 2.04
N LEU A 153 7.79 -2.45 3.32
CA LEU A 153 8.93 -3.20 3.84
C LEU A 153 8.42 -4.46 4.54
N SER A 154 9.17 -5.57 4.45
CA SER A 154 8.80 -6.84 5.08
C SER A 154 10.03 -7.57 5.62
N GLU A 155 9.86 -8.28 6.73
CA GLU A 155 10.87 -9.25 7.21
C GLU A 155 11.01 -10.43 6.22
N ASP A 156 9.90 -10.82 5.56
CA ASP A 156 9.88 -11.84 4.50
C ASP A 156 8.96 -11.39 3.35
N PRO A 157 9.51 -10.67 2.35
CA PRO A 157 8.74 -10.19 1.20
C PRO A 157 8.07 -11.30 0.39
N VAL A 158 8.66 -12.50 0.37
CA VAL A 158 8.10 -13.66 -0.33
C VAL A 158 6.84 -14.14 0.38
N ALA A 159 6.91 -14.39 1.69
CA ALA A 159 5.77 -14.81 2.48
C ALA A 159 4.67 -13.75 2.50
N ALA A 160 5.04 -12.47 2.63
CA ALA A 160 4.10 -11.35 2.56
C ALA A 160 3.40 -11.30 1.19
N GLY A 161 4.15 -11.42 0.10
CA GLY A 161 3.59 -11.44 -1.26
C GLY A 161 2.62 -12.59 -1.50
N GLU A 162 2.96 -13.81 -1.07
CA GLU A 162 2.07 -14.97 -1.16
C GLU A 162 0.81 -14.79 -0.29
N TRP A 163 0.94 -14.14 0.87
CA TRP A 163 -0.20 -13.82 1.73
C TRP A 163 -1.20 -12.89 1.03
N TYR A 164 -0.72 -11.81 0.39
CA TYR A 164 -1.58 -10.89 -0.35
C TYR A 164 -2.26 -11.58 -1.54
N LYS A 165 -1.52 -12.39 -2.30
CA LYS A 165 -2.10 -13.19 -3.40
C LYS A 165 -3.19 -14.13 -2.92
N LYS A 166 -2.92 -14.91 -1.87
CA LYS A 166 -3.84 -15.89 -1.29
C LYS A 166 -5.12 -15.26 -0.77
N HIS A 167 -5.01 -14.15 -0.07
CA HIS A 167 -6.14 -13.60 0.69
C HIS A 167 -6.97 -12.58 -0.09
N PHE A 168 -6.38 -11.91 -1.10
CA PHE A 168 -7.02 -10.79 -1.80
C PHE A 168 -6.95 -10.89 -3.33
N GLY A 169 -6.33 -11.93 -3.87
CA GLY A 169 -6.28 -12.12 -5.31
C GLY A 169 -5.31 -11.18 -6.05
N PHE A 170 -4.30 -10.65 -5.37
CA PHE A 170 -3.25 -9.89 -6.03
C PHE A 170 -2.57 -10.72 -7.11
N THR A 171 -2.19 -10.10 -8.21
CA THR A 171 -1.40 -10.71 -9.28
C THR A 171 0.00 -10.11 -9.32
N GLY A 172 0.92 -10.74 -10.04
CA GLY A 172 2.27 -10.17 -10.23
C GLY A 172 3.40 -11.10 -9.82
N TYR A 173 4.59 -10.51 -9.70
CA TYR A 173 5.86 -11.19 -9.55
C TYR A 173 6.33 -11.24 -8.09
N ILE A 174 6.97 -12.36 -7.71
CA ILE A 174 7.68 -12.52 -6.44
C ILE A 174 9.09 -13.03 -6.75
N GLY A 175 10.08 -12.16 -6.60
CA GLY A 175 11.51 -12.49 -6.70
C GLY A 175 11.96 -13.19 -5.42
N ARG A 176 12.69 -14.32 -5.59
CA ARG A 176 13.09 -15.17 -4.45
C ARG A 176 14.59 -15.18 -4.20
N GLN A 177 15.35 -14.67 -5.16
CA GLN A 177 16.82 -14.69 -5.07
C GLN A 177 17.32 -13.41 -4.40
N PRO A 178 18.25 -13.51 -3.43
CA PRO A 178 18.85 -12.32 -2.82
C PRO A 178 19.62 -11.49 -3.84
N ARG A 179 19.48 -10.16 -3.74
CA ARG A 179 20.28 -9.20 -4.52
C ARG A 179 20.59 -7.96 -3.69
N VAL A 180 21.82 -7.46 -3.83
CA VAL A 180 22.27 -6.19 -3.25
C VAL A 180 22.53 -5.20 -4.38
N TYR A 181 22.10 -3.95 -4.22
CA TYR A 181 22.32 -2.86 -5.15
C TYR A 181 22.87 -1.65 -4.40
N HIS A 182 24.07 -1.19 -4.79
CA HIS A 182 24.78 -0.11 -4.11
C HIS A 182 24.88 -0.26 -2.57
N GLY A 183 25.13 -1.49 -2.11
CA GLY A 183 25.33 -1.79 -0.69
C GLY A 183 24.04 -2.01 0.12
N VAL A 184 22.87 -1.85 -0.48
CA VAL A 184 21.59 -2.12 0.21
C VAL A 184 20.91 -3.35 -0.36
N GLN A 185 20.27 -4.14 0.52
CA GLN A 185 19.50 -5.31 0.14
C GLN A 185 18.22 -4.89 -0.57
N VAL A 186 18.04 -5.31 -1.83
CA VAL A 186 16.85 -4.97 -2.65
C VAL A 186 15.99 -6.17 -2.99
N GLU A 187 16.50 -7.39 -2.86
CA GLU A 187 15.76 -8.64 -3.04
C GLU A 187 16.07 -9.63 -1.89
N PRO A 188 15.17 -10.58 -1.59
CA PRO A 188 13.91 -10.89 -2.30
C PRO A 188 12.89 -9.75 -2.23
N PHE A 189 12.03 -9.60 -3.27
CA PHE A 189 10.98 -8.59 -3.28
C PHE A 189 9.70 -9.11 -3.96
N ALA A 190 8.56 -8.46 -3.73
CA ALA A 190 7.34 -8.71 -4.48
C ALA A 190 6.86 -7.43 -5.16
N SER A 191 6.34 -7.56 -6.38
CA SER A 191 5.67 -6.51 -7.14
C SER A 191 4.29 -7.02 -7.54
N LEU A 192 3.26 -6.55 -6.85
CA LEU A 192 1.92 -7.10 -6.90
C LEU A 192 0.93 -6.05 -7.36
N MET A 193 0.08 -6.39 -8.30
CA MET A 193 -0.96 -5.52 -8.84
C MET A 193 -2.32 -5.83 -8.22
N MET A 194 -3.03 -4.77 -7.85
CA MET A 194 -4.45 -4.77 -7.56
C MET A 194 -5.07 -3.57 -8.27
N ASP A 195 -5.99 -3.84 -9.21
CA ASP A 195 -6.51 -2.82 -10.13
C ASP A 195 -5.38 -2.07 -10.86
N ASN A 196 -5.26 -0.77 -10.64
CA ASN A 196 -4.22 0.07 -11.22
C ASN A 196 -3.12 0.48 -10.22
N VAL A 197 -3.06 -0.15 -9.06
CA VAL A 197 -2.07 0.15 -8.01
C VAL A 197 -1.10 -1.02 -7.85
N ASN A 198 0.18 -0.72 -7.89
CA ASN A 198 1.26 -1.67 -7.62
C ASN A 198 1.66 -1.62 -6.15
N ILE A 199 1.55 -2.72 -5.44
CA ILE A 199 2.10 -2.88 -4.09
C ILE A 199 3.46 -3.55 -4.24
N ILE A 200 4.52 -2.83 -3.90
CA ILE A 200 5.90 -3.29 -4.00
C ILE A 200 6.42 -3.54 -2.60
N ILE A 201 6.91 -4.76 -2.33
CA ILE A 201 7.33 -5.19 -1.00
C ILE A 201 8.84 -5.46 -1.04
N PHE A 202 9.62 -4.58 -0.42
CA PHE A 202 11.07 -4.73 -0.25
C PHE A 202 11.42 -5.43 1.06
N PRO A 203 12.61 -6.06 1.15
CA PRO A 203 13.11 -6.58 2.41
C PRO A 203 13.42 -5.44 3.40
N VAL A 204 13.16 -5.64 4.68
CA VAL A 204 13.49 -4.68 5.73
C VAL A 204 14.99 -4.40 5.81
N GLY A 205 15.81 -5.31 5.30
CA GLY A 205 17.25 -5.10 5.11
C GLY A 205 17.57 -3.82 4.35
N TYR A 206 16.74 -3.45 3.36
CA TYR A 206 16.85 -2.17 2.67
C TYR A 206 16.85 -0.98 3.65
N ALA A 207 15.86 -0.92 4.55
CA ALA A 207 15.78 0.16 5.53
C ALA A 207 16.87 0.09 6.60
N ARG A 208 17.27 -1.11 7.03
CA ARG A 208 18.35 -1.32 7.98
C ARG A 208 19.69 -0.86 7.42
N ASP A 209 19.97 -1.16 6.15
CA ASP A 209 21.20 -0.76 5.46
C ASP A 209 21.23 0.74 5.15
N ALA A 210 20.09 1.30 4.70
CA ALA A 210 19.99 2.72 4.35
C ALA A 210 19.87 3.66 5.57
N LEU A 211 19.32 3.18 6.69
CA LEU A 211 19.01 3.97 7.89
C LEU A 211 19.49 3.25 9.17
N PRO A 212 20.81 2.90 9.28
CA PRO A 212 21.32 2.04 10.35
C PRO A 212 21.07 2.62 11.75
N ASP A 213 21.18 3.94 11.94
CA ASP A 213 20.95 4.58 13.24
C ASP A 213 19.49 4.46 13.70
N LEU A 214 18.54 4.51 12.78
CA LEU A 214 17.12 4.36 13.07
C LEU A 214 16.77 2.93 13.49
N TRP A 215 17.48 1.93 12.94
CA TRP A 215 17.19 0.51 13.12
C TRP A 215 18.08 -0.21 14.12
N LYS A 216 19.17 0.40 14.63
CA LYS A 216 20.18 -0.26 15.49
C LYS A 216 19.61 -1.01 16.69
N ASP A 217 18.57 -0.46 17.33
CA ASP A 217 17.93 -1.03 18.51
C ASP A 217 16.56 -1.67 18.21
N ARG A 218 16.16 -1.72 16.92
CA ARG A 218 14.87 -2.22 16.47
C ARG A 218 14.99 -3.59 15.82
N LYS A 219 14.28 -4.56 16.37
CA LYS A 219 14.24 -5.94 15.84
C LYS A 219 13.01 -6.23 15.00
N THR A 220 11.93 -5.47 15.17
CA THR A 220 10.64 -5.70 14.52
C THR A 220 10.02 -4.37 14.12
N PHE A 221 9.10 -4.44 13.15
CA PHE A 221 8.29 -3.29 12.77
C PHE A 221 7.39 -2.79 13.90
N GLU A 222 7.19 -1.48 13.94
CA GLU A 222 6.08 -0.88 14.66
C GLU A 222 4.76 -1.08 13.89
N SER A 223 3.62 -0.94 14.58
CA SER A 223 2.31 -0.91 13.91
C SER A 223 2.20 0.35 13.06
N THR A 224 1.54 0.25 11.91
CA THR A 224 1.23 1.45 11.10
C THR A 224 0.13 2.31 11.71
N LYS A 225 -0.65 1.78 12.67
CA LYS A 225 -1.73 2.51 13.34
C LYS A 225 -1.21 3.77 14.04
N GLY A 226 -1.80 4.92 13.72
CA GLY A 226 -1.44 6.22 14.31
C GLY A 226 -0.27 6.93 13.63
N ARG A 227 0.38 6.32 12.63
CA ARG A 227 1.46 6.93 11.85
C ARG A 227 0.89 7.83 10.75
N VAL A 228 1.76 8.58 10.05
CA VAL A 228 1.32 9.46 8.94
C VAL A 228 0.57 8.68 7.89
N VAL A 229 1.06 7.51 7.47
CA VAL A 229 0.29 6.53 6.70
C VAL A 229 -0.22 5.48 7.68
N ASP A 230 -1.50 5.59 8.03
CA ASP A 230 -2.12 4.74 9.07
C ASP A 230 -2.42 3.34 8.56
N HIS A 231 -3.02 3.24 7.37
CA HIS A 231 -3.40 1.94 6.79
C HIS A 231 -3.63 2.00 5.28
N LEU A 232 -3.66 0.82 4.69
CA LEU A 232 -4.19 0.56 3.36
C LEU A 232 -5.59 -0.02 3.49
N ALA A 233 -6.45 0.22 2.50
CA ALA A 233 -7.78 -0.35 2.48
C ALA A 233 -8.06 -1.12 1.19
N PHE A 234 -8.78 -2.24 1.34
CA PHE A 234 -9.23 -3.06 0.23
C PHE A 234 -10.76 -3.16 0.25
N GLY A 235 -11.38 -2.88 -0.90
CA GLY A 235 -12.80 -3.05 -1.12
C GLY A 235 -13.14 -4.53 -1.33
N VAL A 236 -14.18 -5.01 -0.69
CA VAL A 236 -14.69 -6.38 -0.82
C VAL A 236 -16.21 -6.36 -0.98
N ASP A 237 -16.76 -7.25 -1.80
CA ASP A 237 -18.21 -7.28 -2.07
C ASP A 237 -19.02 -7.86 -0.89
N ASP A 238 -18.43 -8.79 -0.11
CA ASP A 238 -19.01 -9.38 1.10
C ASP A 238 -18.02 -9.28 2.26
N LEU A 239 -18.17 -8.22 3.05
CA LEU A 239 -17.30 -7.98 4.21
C LEU A 239 -17.42 -9.09 5.27
N ARG A 240 -18.65 -9.58 5.54
CA ARG A 240 -18.88 -10.61 6.55
C ARG A 240 -18.25 -11.94 6.16
N GLY A 241 -18.49 -12.41 4.94
CA GLY A 241 -17.92 -13.64 4.43
C GLY A 241 -16.39 -13.56 4.31
N THR A 242 -15.87 -12.41 3.89
CA THR A 242 -14.42 -12.16 3.83
C THR A 242 -13.78 -12.23 5.21
N LEU A 243 -14.37 -11.61 6.23
CA LEU A 243 -13.86 -11.68 7.62
C LEU A 243 -13.89 -13.11 8.15
N ALA A 244 -14.99 -13.84 7.95
CA ALA A 244 -15.10 -15.23 8.40
C ALA A 244 -14.02 -16.12 7.76
N ARG A 245 -13.77 -15.96 6.44
CA ARG A 245 -12.73 -16.69 5.72
C ARG A 245 -11.33 -16.35 6.22
N LEU A 246 -11.04 -15.05 6.42
CA LEU A 246 -9.75 -14.59 6.91
C LEU A 246 -9.47 -15.10 8.33
N GLN A 247 -10.46 -15.03 9.24
CA GLN A 247 -10.35 -15.53 10.60
C GLN A 247 -10.13 -17.06 10.63
N SER A 248 -10.85 -17.83 9.79
CA SER A 248 -10.62 -19.28 9.68
C SER A 248 -9.23 -19.60 9.13
N GLY A 249 -8.63 -18.71 8.33
CA GLY A 249 -7.25 -18.75 7.85
C GLY A 249 -6.21 -18.22 8.84
N GLY A 250 -6.59 -17.90 10.09
CA GLY A 250 -5.69 -17.42 11.14
C GLY A 250 -5.38 -15.92 11.09
N VAL A 251 -6.03 -15.14 10.23
CA VAL A 251 -5.83 -13.69 10.18
C VAL A 251 -6.52 -13.01 11.36
N LYS A 252 -5.78 -12.16 12.07
CA LYS A 252 -6.30 -11.45 13.24
C LYS A 252 -7.18 -10.27 12.82
N VAL A 253 -8.45 -10.28 13.20
CA VAL A 253 -9.32 -9.10 13.17
C VAL A 253 -8.97 -8.23 14.37
N THR A 254 -8.57 -6.99 14.13
CA THR A 254 -8.13 -6.05 15.17
C THR A 254 -9.25 -5.12 15.63
N GLU A 255 -10.17 -4.79 14.71
CA GLU A 255 -11.36 -4.01 15.01
C GLU A 255 -12.56 -4.63 14.27
N PRO A 256 -13.67 -4.92 14.97
CA PRO A 256 -14.83 -5.54 14.36
C PRO A 256 -15.54 -4.61 13.38
N SER A 257 -16.43 -5.16 12.57
CA SER A 257 -17.18 -4.40 11.57
C SER A 257 -18.01 -3.28 12.20
N ALA A 258 -17.78 -2.06 11.72
CA ALA A 258 -18.50 -0.85 12.06
C ALA A 258 -18.72 0.04 10.83
N ASN A 259 -19.53 1.06 10.92
CA ASN A 259 -19.62 2.07 9.86
C ASN A 259 -18.39 2.99 9.89
N ILE A 260 -17.85 3.29 8.72
CA ILE A 260 -16.86 4.37 8.58
C ILE A 260 -17.52 5.65 9.09
N ARG A 261 -16.81 6.36 9.99
CA ARG A 261 -17.33 7.59 10.61
C ARG A 261 -17.82 8.58 9.56
N GLY A 262 -19.05 9.03 9.69
CA GLY A 262 -19.67 9.96 8.74
C GLY A 262 -20.18 9.28 7.46
N SER A 263 -20.37 7.94 7.47
CA SER A 263 -20.92 7.22 6.30
C SER A 263 -21.81 6.06 6.73
N ARG A 264 -22.47 5.41 5.75
CA ARG A 264 -23.18 4.13 5.92
C ARG A 264 -22.37 2.93 5.45
N ILE A 265 -21.14 3.17 5.00
CA ILE A 265 -20.24 2.14 4.47
C ILE A 265 -19.64 1.38 5.66
N ARG A 266 -19.75 0.06 5.61
CA ARG A 266 -19.19 -0.81 6.65
C ARG A 266 -17.73 -1.10 6.36
N SER A 267 -16.94 -1.13 7.42
CA SER A 267 -15.55 -1.59 7.35
C SER A 267 -15.15 -2.35 8.60
N ALA A 268 -14.02 -3.04 8.53
CA ALA A 268 -13.39 -3.71 9.65
C ALA A 268 -11.88 -3.69 9.46
N PHE A 269 -11.11 -3.84 10.55
CA PHE A 269 -9.66 -3.84 10.48
C PHE A 269 -9.09 -5.22 10.79
N ILE A 270 -8.08 -5.58 10.02
CA ILE A 270 -7.27 -6.78 10.21
C ILE A 270 -5.79 -6.41 10.36
N GLN A 271 -5.01 -7.32 10.90
CA GLN A 271 -3.56 -7.25 10.89
C GLN A 271 -3.01 -8.05 9.72
N GLY A 272 -2.35 -7.38 8.79
CA GLY A 272 -1.57 -7.99 7.72
C GLY A 272 -0.14 -8.35 8.16
N PRO A 273 0.71 -8.83 7.21
CA PRO A 273 2.12 -9.08 7.47
C PRO A 273 2.81 -7.85 8.08
N ASP A 274 3.86 -8.10 8.86
CA ASP A 274 4.72 -7.04 9.42
C ASP A 274 3.97 -5.96 10.20
N ARG A 275 2.86 -6.35 10.86
CA ARG A 275 2.01 -5.49 11.70
C ARG A 275 1.33 -4.33 10.94
N ILE A 276 1.23 -4.46 9.61
CA ILE A 276 0.47 -3.48 8.82
C ILE A 276 -1.00 -3.53 9.21
N ARG A 277 -1.60 -2.37 9.38
CA ARG A 277 -3.05 -2.22 9.56
C ARG A 277 -3.72 -2.20 8.20
N ILE A 278 -4.71 -3.03 7.99
CA ILE A 278 -5.48 -3.11 6.75
C ILE A 278 -6.96 -2.93 7.08
N GLU A 279 -7.62 -2.01 6.38
CA GLU A 279 -9.07 -1.84 6.42
C GLU A 279 -9.72 -2.64 5.29
N LEU A 280 -10.75 -3.40 5.62
CA LEU A 280 -11.63 -4.03 4.64
C LEU A 280 -12.89 -3.21 4.56
N VAL A 281 -13.21 -2.69 3.37
CA VAL A 281 -14.36 -1.82 3.13
C VAL A 281 -15.39 -2.56 2.29
N GLU A 282 -16.66 -2.51 2.69
CA GLU A 282 -17.74 -3.11 1.92
C GLU A 282 -18.04 -2.26 0.68
N GLY A 283 -17.79 -2.81 -0.50
CA GLY A 283 -17.95 -2.11 -1.80
C GLY A 283 -16.62 -1.72 -2.45
N GLN A 284 -16.72 -0.99 -3.54
CA GLN A 284 -15.58 -0.62 -4.39
C GLN A 284 -15.45 0.91 -4.46
N ALA A 285 -14.21 1.42 -4.40
CA ALA A 285 -13.89 2.84 -4.31
C ALA A 285 -14.56 3.71 -5.40
N TYR A 286 -14.59 3.21 -6.64
CA TYR A 286 -15.13 3.95 -7.78
C TYR A 286 -16.67 3.96 -7.87
N LYS A 287 -17.34 3.23 -6.97
CA LYS A 287 -18.82 3.19 -6.85
C LYS A 287 -19.35 3.95 -5.65
N GLN A 288 -18.47 4.65 -4.90
CA GLN A 288 -18.82 5.32 -3.64
C GLN A 288 -18.69 6.84 -3.70
#